data_584a1347ac95cf5c405a4aa1e9918078
#
_entry.id   584a1347ac95cf5c405a4aa1e9918078
#
_cell.length_a   1.000
_cell.length_b   1.000
_cell.length_c   1.000
_cell.angle_alpha   90.00
_cell.angle_beta   90.00
_cell.angle_gamma   90.00
#
_symmetry.space_group_name_H-M   'P 1'
#
loop_
_entity.id
_entity.type
_entity.pdbx_description
1 polymer ?
#
loop_
_entity_poly.entity_id
_entity_poly.type
_entity_poly.pdbx_seq_one_letter_code
_entity_poly.pdbx_strand_id
1 'polypeptide(L)' 'MENLPNDPYMLLSVVNMKLRDQYPSLKALCDDLGIDRAELESVLRKAGFEYDPDNNRFF' A
#
# COMPACT_ATOMS: atom_id res chain seq x y z
N MET A 1 -5.74 -8.14 6.45
CA MET A 1 -4.32 -7.77 6.57
C MET A 1 -4.01 -7.51 8.04
N GLU A 2 -3.23 -8.40 8.62
CA GLU A 2 -2.81 -8.23 10.00
C GLU A 2 -1.83 -7.07 10.09
N ASN A 3 -1.84 -6.38 11.20
CA ASN A 3 -0.92 -5.28 11.50
C ASN A 3 -1.12 -4.02 10.64
N LEU A 4 -2.17 -4.00 9.80
CA LEU A 4 -2.49 -2.82 9.01
C LEU A 4 -3.93 -2.38 9.30
N PRO A 5 -4.22 -1.07 9.15
CA PRO A 5 -5.58 -0.58 9.35
C PRO A 5 -6.57 -1.21 8.38
N ASN A 6 -7.80 -1.44 8.85
CA ASN A 6 -8.87 -1.91 7.99
C ASN A 6 -9.54 -0.78 7.22
N ASP A 7 -9.41 0.45 7.70
CA ASP A 7 -9.94 1.63 7.03
C ASP A 7 -9.05 1.97 5.83
N PRO A 8 -9.60 2.02 4.60
CA PRO A 8 -8.79 2.28 3.42
C PRO A 8 -8.07 3.64 3.44
N TYR A 9 -8.63 4.64 4.10
CA TYR A 9 -7.98 5.96 4.18
C TYR A 9 -6.79 5.92 5.14
N MET A 10 -6.94 5.24 6.26
CA MET A 10 -5.82 5.04 7.18
C MET A 10 -4.77 4.13 6.56
N LEU A 11 -5.21 3.09 5.85
CA LEU A 11 -4.32 2.18 5.15
C LEU A 11 -3.49 2.93 4.10
N LEU A 12 -4.14 3.82 3.35
CA LEU A 12 -3.45 4.66 2.37
C LEU A 12 -2.31 5.45 3.01
N SER A 13 -2.60 6.10 4.14
CA SER A 13 -1.59 6.91 4.85
C SER A 13 -0.41 6.06 5.32
N VAL A 14 -0.69 4.91 5.92
CA VAL A 14 0.35 4.01 6.42
C VAL A 14 1.20 3.46 5.28
N VAL A 15 0.55 2.99 4.21
CA VAL A 15 1.25 2.42 3.07
C VAL A 15 2.12 3.47 2.38
N ASN A 16 1.58 4.66 2.14
CA ASN A 16 2.35 5.73 1.49
C ASN A 16 3.53 6.18 2.33
N MET A 17 3.37 6.23 3.65
CA MET A 17 4.47 6.54 4.54
C MET A 17 5.60 5.51 4.44
N LYS A 18 5.24 4.24 4.41
CA LYS A 18 6.22 3.16 4.29
C LYS A 18 6.91 3.17 2.93
N LEU A 19 6.17 3.42 1.85
CA LEU A 19 6.75 3.53 0.51
C LEU A 19 7.71 4.71 0.41
N ARG A 20 7.38 5.80 1.07
CA ARG A 20 8.26 6.98 1.08
C ARG A 20 9.54 6.75 1.88
N ASP A 21 9.42 6.11 3.06
CA ASP A 21 10.50 6.07 4.03
C ASP A 21 11.27 4.75 4.07
N GLN A 22 10.64 3.63 3.69
CA GLN A 22 11.21 2.30 3.95
C GLN A 22 11.36 1.41 2.71
N TYR A 23 10.49 1.55 1.71
CA TYR A 23 10.47 0.62 0.58
C TYR A 23 10.56 1.34 -0.75
N PRO A 24 11.39 0.83 -1.68
CA PRO A 24 11.55 1.47 -3.00
C PRO A 24 10.42 1.15 -3.97
N SER A 25 9.55 0.18 -3.64
CA SER A 25 8.46 -0.24 -4.50
C SER A 25 7.37 -0.93 -3.70
N LEU A 26 6.19 -1.03 -4.30
CA LEU A 26 5.07 -1.77 -3.69
C LEU A 26 5.42 -3.26 -3.56
N LYS A 27 6.13 -3.81 -4.54
CA LYS A 27 6.56 -5.21 -4.48
C LYS A 27 7.44 -5.44 -3.25
N ALA A 28 8.40 -4.55 -3.01
CA ALA A 28 9.31 -4.68 -1.87
C ALA A 28 8.54 -4.61 -0.55
N LEU A 29 7.58 -3.71 -0.45
CA LEU A 29 6.74 -3.59 0.74
C LEU A 29 5.95 -4.87 0.99
N CYS A 30 5.27 -5.36 -0.04
CA CYS A 30 4.43 -6.55 0.09
C CYS A 30 5.26 -7.80 0.41
N ASP A 31 6.42 -7.94 -0.22
CA ASP A 31 7.31 -9.08 0.02
C ASP A 31 7.81 -9.09 1.47
N ASP A 32 8.22 -7.94 1.98
CA ASP A 32 8.76 -7.84 3.33
C ASP A 32 7.70 -8.04 4.40
N LEU A 33 6.52 -7.48 4.19
CA LEU A 33 5.44 -7.56 5.16
C LEU A 33 4.57 -8.82 5.02
N GLY A 34 4.82 -9.62 4.00
CA GLY A 34 4.03 -10.83 3.76
C GLY A 34 2.60 -10.53 3.34
N ILE A 35 2.38 -9.47 2.59
CA ILE A 35 1.07 -9.02 2.15
C ILE A 35 0.84 -9.42 0.70
N ASP A 36 -0.36 -9.92 0.39
CA ASP A 36 -0.77 -10.15 -1.00
C ASP A 36 -1.00 -8.80 -1.66
N ARG A 37 -0.18 -8.51 -2.68
CA ARG A 37 -0.26 -7.24 -3.41
C ARG A 37 -1.63 -7.02 -4.03
N ALA A 38 -2.23 -8.06 -4.61
CA ALA A 38 -3.55 -7.94 -5.24
C ALA A 38 -4.62 -7.58 -4.22
N GLU A 39 -4.53 -8.15 -3.02
CA GLU A 39 -5.46 -7.84 -1.94
C GLU A 39 -5.32 -6.39 -1.50
N LEU A 40 -4.09 -5.93 -1.28
CA LEU A 40 -3.82 -4.56 -0.88
C LEU A 40 -4.32 -3.56 -1.93
N GLU A 41 -4.00 -3.80 -3.19
CA GLU A 41 -4.46 -2.94 -4.28
C GLU A 41 -5.98 -2.93 -4.39
N SER A 42 -6.64 -4.09 -4.18
CA SER A 42 -8.09 -4.20 -4.22
C SER A 42 -8.75 -3.35 -3.15
N VAL A 43 -8.25 -3.40 -1.92
CA VAL A 43 -8.79 -2.61 -0.81
C VAL A 43 -8.69 -1.12 -1.11
N LEU A 44 -7.53 -0.66 -1.57
CA LEU A 44 -7.32 0.76 -1.86
C LEU A 44 -8.08 1.21 -3.11
N ARG A 45 -8.21 0.33 -4.11
CA ARG A 45 -8.96 0.64 -5.32
C ARG A 45 -10.44 0.86 -5.04
N LYS A 46 -11.02 0.10 -4.11
CA LYS A 46 -12.42 0.29 -3.70
C LYS A 46 -12.68 1.68 -3.13
N ALA A 47 -11.66 2.30 -2.56
CA ALA A 47 -11.74 3.67 -2.04
C ALA A 47 -11.31 4.72 -3.08
N GLY A 48 -10.97 4.28 -4.30
CA GLY A 48 -10.62 5.19 -5.39
C GLY A 48 -9.13 5.47 -5.52
N PHE A 49 -8.27 4.66 -4.92
CA PHE A 49 -6.83 4.87 -4.95
C PHE A 49 -6.13 3.82 -5.80
N GLU A 50 -5.13 4.24 -6.56
CA GLU A 50 -4.32 3.37 -7.39
C GLU A 50 -2.84 3.61 -7.15
N TYR A 51 -2.03 2.56 -7.36
CA TYR A 51 -0.59 2.67 -7.20
C TYR A 51 0.04 3.35 -8.41
N ASP A 52 0.88 4.34 -8.14
CA ASP A 52 1.69 5.02 -9.15
C ASP A 52 3.13 4.55 -9.00
N PRO A 53 3.62 3.68 -9.90
CA PRO A 53 4.98 3.16 -9.78
C PRO A 53 6.05 4.21 -10.05
N ASP A 54 5.75 5.26 -10.82
CA ASP A 54 6.71 6.31 -11.12
C ASP A 54 7.04 7.15 -9.89
N ASN A 55 6.03 7.39 -9.04
CA ASN A 55 6.20 8.19 -7.83
C ASN A 55 6.21 7.33 -6.56
N ASN A 56 6.07 6.01 -6.71
CA ASN A 56 6.09 5.04 -5.61
C ASN A 56 5.10 5.40 -4.51
N ARG A 57 3.85 5.61 -4.89
CA ARG A 57 2.78 5.95 -3.95
C ARG A 57 1.41 5.58 -4.52
N PHE A 58 0.42 5.52 -3.65
CA PHE A 58 -0.99 5.47 -4.05
C PHE A 58 -1.57 6.89 -4.11
N PHE A 59 -2.49 7.08 -5.02
CA PHE A 59 -3.17 8.37 -5.17
C PHE A 59 -4.59 8.22 -5.67
#